data_fc4a182101f720282373d6a217147d98
#
_entry.id   fc4a182101f720282373d6a217147d98
#
_cell.length_a   1.000
_cell.length_b   1.000
_cell.length_c   1.000
_cell.angle_alpha   90.00
_cell.angle_beta   90.00
_cell.angle_gamma   90.00
#
_symmetry.space_group_name_H-M   'P 1'
#
loop_
_entity.id
_entity.type
_entity.pdbx_description
1 polymer ?
#
loop_
_entity_poly.entity_id
_entity_poly.type
_entity_poly.pdbx_seq_one_letter_code
_entity_poly.pdbx_strand_id
1 'polypeptide(L)'
;MSTAGGSNPEYVTARVRARRSALYGDEEYRKLIRMGAAEIARFMEESDYEDEINALGSRHSGVDLIEYALNRNLAKQFDDLLRWADGRLYDLIARYLRKFDAWNVKTVIRGIYSGADREAIADDLIRAGEFDEELVDQLLDAPSIEDVVDRLSGTIFGPDLEDAYGDYEETGVLVPLENAVDRTYYEHLLEDLVVDEATQQYREFLEAEIDFRNARNALRLAQSGADIDPAEYYIDGGSLFSSSELATLAQNRDELVEKIRESKYGDDLSAALDELESAESLINFERALDVALLEYTGSLGHVFPLSITPIASYILAKE
;
A
#
# COMPACT_ATOMS: atom_id res chain seq x y z
N MET A 1 0.59 27.66 21.41
CA MET A 1 -0.37 26.93 22.26
C MET A 1 -1.36 26.28 21.31
N SER A 2 -1.12 25.05 20.90
CA SER A 2 -2.07 24.27 20.09
C SER A 2 -3.23 23.90 20.99
N THR A 3 -4.42 24.38 20.68
CA THR A 3 -5.66 23.89 21.28
C THR A 3 -5.78 22.43 20.85
N ALA A 4 -5.71 21.52 21.81
CA ALA A 4 -6.03 20.11 21.59
C ALA A 4 -7.49 20.03 21.10
N GLY A 5 -7.70 20.17 19.81
CA GLY A 5 -8.97 19.90 19.14
C GLY A 5 -9.27 18.43 19.36
N GLY A 6 -10.45 18.11 19.90
CA GLY A 6 -10.87 16.73 20.05
C GLY A 6 -10.94 16.05 18.69
N SER A 7 -10.57 14.76 18.60
CA SER A 7 -10.82 13.94 17.41
C SER A 7 -12.31 13.89 17.09
N ASN A 8 -12.65 13.76 15.81
CA ASN A 8 -14.02 13.76 15.30
C ASN A 8 -14.39 12.48 14.52
N PRO A 9 -14.16 11.27 15.08
CA PRO A 9 -14.32 10.01 14.36
C PRO A 9 -15.76 9.77 13.87
N GLU A 10 -16.78 10.28 14.57
CA GLU A 10 -18.18 10.15 14.16
C GLU A 10 -18.44 10.82 12.80
N TYR A 11 -17.90 12.02 12.61
CA TYR A 11 -18.05 12.77 11.38
C TYR A 11 -17.34 12.11 10.20
N VAL A 12 -16.09 11.72 10.40
CA VAL A 12 -15.27 11.10 9.35
C VAL A 12 -15.82 9.72 8.99
N THR A 13 -16.15 8.89 9.99
CA THR A 13 -16.68 7.54 9.77
C THR A 13 -18.03 7.54 9.05
N ALA A 14 -18.90 8.51 9.34
CA ALA A 14 -20.19 8.63 8.62
C ALA A 14 -19.96 8.88 7.12
N ARG A 15 -19.01 9.74 6.77
CA ARG A 15 -18.64 10.04 5.36
C ARG A 15 -17.95 8.85 4.69
N VAL A 16 -17.04 8.19 5.39
CA VAL A 16 -16.36 6.97 4.92
C VAL A 16 -17.36 5.86 4.61
N ARG A 17 -18.36 5.64 5.47
CA ARG A 17 -19.41 4.65 5.21
C ARG A 17 -20.22 4.95 3.96
N ALA A 18 -20.54 6.24 3.73
CA ALA A 18 -21.23 6.64 2.51
C ALA A 18 -20.37 6.37 1.26
N ARG A 19 -19.08 6.69 1.30
CA ARG A 19 -18.15 6.39 0.20
C ARG A 19 -17.92 4.89 -0.02
N ARG A 20 -17.82 4.13 1.07
CA ARG A 20 -17.64 2.67 0.98
C ARG A 20 -18.85 2.00 0.29
N SER A 21 -20.06 2.53 0.46
CA SER A 21 -21.25 2.00 -0.23
C SER A 21 -21.27 2.29 -1.73
N ALA A 22 -20.40 3.17 -2.23
CA ALA A 22 -20.25 3.49 -3.65
C ALA A 22 -19.07 2.73 -4.31
N LEU A 23 -18.29 1.96 -3.55
CA LEU A 23 -17.26 1.09 -4.13
C LEU A 23 -17.91 0.01 -5.00
N TYR A 24 -17.22 -0.35 -6.09
CA TYR A 24 -17.65 -1.43 -6.96
C TYR A 24 -17.72 -2.76 -6.20
N GLY A 25 -18.81 -3.49 -6.41
CA GLY A 25 -18.97 -4.83 -5.89
C GLY A 25 -18.72 -5.90 -6.96
N ASP A 26 -18.96 -7.15 -6.59
CA ASP A 26 -18.73 -8.31 -7.47
C ASP A 26 -19.46 -8.22 -8.82
N GLU A 27 -20.63 -7.60 -8.88
CA GLU A 27 -21.39 -7.47 -10.12
C GLU A 27 -20.70 -6.53 -11.10
N GLU A 28 -20.19 -5.38 -10.60
CA GLU A 28 -19.44 -4.41 -11.40
C GLU A 28 -18.12 -5.04 -11.88
N TYR A 29 -17.38 -5.71 -11.01
CA TYR A 29 -16.13 -6.40 -11.39
C TYR A 29 -16.38 -7.48 -12.44
N ARG A 30 -17.45 -8.28 -12.34
CA ARG A 30 -17.81 -9.28 -13.37
C ARG A 30 -18.15 -8.66 -14.72
N LYS A 31 -18.66 -7.43 -14.73
CA LYS A 31 -18.90 -6.67 -15.98
C LYS A 31 -17.57 -6.15 -16.55
N LEU A 32 -16.77 -5.51 -15.71
CA LEU A 32 -15.47 -4.91 -16.10
C LEU A 32 -14.51 -5.92 -16.70
N ILE A 33 -14.40 -7.14 -16.16
CA ILE A 33 -13.55 -8.22 -16.68
C ILE A 33 -13.88 -8.60 -18.14
N ARG A 34 -15.11 -8.33 -18.59
CA ARG A 34 -15.59 -8.67 -19.95
C ARG A 34 -15.47 -7.51 -20.93
N MET A 35 -15.11 -6.33 -20.46
CA MET A 35 -15.03 -5.10 -21.23
C MET A 35 -13.60 -4.88 -21.74
N GLY A 36 -13.48 -4.26 -22.90
CA GLY A 36 -12.21 -3.67 -23.36
C GLY A 36 -11.98 -2.30 -22.72
N ALA A 37 -10.72 -1.80 -22.76
CA ALA A 37 -10.32 -0.57 -22.10
C ALA A 37 -11.23 0.65 -22.45
N ALA A 38 -11.65 0.78 -23.71
CA ALA A 38 -12.56 1.87 -24.13
C ALA A 38 -13.96 1.74 -23.54
N GLU A 39 -14.44 0.52 -23.27
CA GLU A 39 -15.72 0.27 -22.64
C GLU A 39 -15.65 0.53 -21.15
N ILE A 40 -14.52 0.17 -20.50
CA ILE A 40 -14.24 0.46 -19.09
C ILE A 40 -14.19 1.97 -18.87
N ALA A 41 -13.46 2.73 -19.70
CA ALA A 41 -13.41 4.18 -19.60
C ALA A 41 -14.80 4.82 -19.68
N ARG A 42 -15.64 4.35 -20.63
CA ARG A 42 -17.04 4.82 -20.76
C ARG A 42 -17.89 4.45 -19.55
N PHE A 43 -17.71 3.24 -18.97
CA PHE A 43 -18.40 2.84 -17.76
C PHE A 43 -18.02 3.73 -16.57
N MET A 44 -16.73 4.12 -16.50
CA MET A 44 -16.22 5.02 -15.46
C MET A 44 -16.74 6.47 -15.63
N GLU A 45 -16.98 6.95 -16.85
CA GLU A 45 -17.63 8.24 -17.12
C GLU A 45 -19.05 8.35 -16.51
N GLU A 46 -19.71 7.23 -16.27
CA GLU A 46 -21.06 7.18 -15.66
C GLU A 46 -21.02 6.90 -14.14
N SER A 47 -19.85 7.11 -13.49
CA SER A 47 -19.61 6.77 -12.09
C SER A 47 -18.88 7.89 -11.33
N ASP A 48 -18.42 7.60 -10.11
CA ASP A 48 -17.63 8.52 -9.27
C ASP A 48 -16.27 8.93 -9.89
N TYR A 49 -15.90 8.38 -11.05
CA TYR A 49 -14.68 8.68 -11.80
C TYR A 49 -14.89 9.63 -12.99
N GLU A 50 -16.11 10.15 -13.20
CA GLU A 50 -16.47 11.02 -14.34
C GLU A 50 -15.51 12.20 -14.50
N ASP A 51 -15.24 12.91 -13.39
CA ASP A 51 -14.37 14.11 -13.41
C ASP A 51 -12.96 13.77 -13.91
N GLU A 52 -12.39 12.69 -13.42
CA GLU A 52 -11.03 12.27 -13.72
C GLU A 52 -10.90 11.75 -15.16
N ILE A 53 -11.83 10.92 -15.61
CA ILE A 53 -11.87 10.42 -16.99
C ILE A 53 -12.00 11.58 -17.98
N ASN A 54 -12.90 12.52 -17.74
CA ASN A 54 -13.10 13.68 -18.59
C ASN A 54 -11.88 14.62 -18.63
N ALA A 55 -11.23 14.83 -17.49
CA ALA A 55 -10.04 15.69 -17.38
C ALA A 55 -8.81 15.10 -18.09
N LEU A 56 -8.67 13.77 -18.09
CA LEU A 56 -7.50 13.06 -18.65
C LEU A 56 -7.72 12.60 -20.10
N GLY A 57 -8.96 12.39 -20.54
CA GLY A 57 -9.32 11.81 -21.84
C GLY A 57 -8.84 12.59 -23.06
N SER A 58 -8.42 13.87 -22.91
CA SER A 58 -7.81 14.64 -24.00
C SER A 58 -6.33 14.31 -24.23
N ARG A 59 -5.64 13.72 -23.24
CA ARG A 59 -4.20 13.42 -23.27
C ARG A 59 -3.90 11.93 -23.27
N HIS A 60 -4.72 11.14 -22.63
CA HIS A 60 -4.54 9.71 -22.42
C HIS A 60 -5.69 8.90 -22.99
N SER A 61 -5.46 7.62 -23.29
CA SER A 61 -6.48 6.70 -23.81
C SER A 61 -6.16 5.27 -23.40
N GLY A 62 -7.14 4.37 -23.51
CA GLY A 62 -6.92 2.95 -23.21
C GLY A 62 -6.67 2.68 -21.74
N VAL A 63 -5.67 1.87 -21.44
CA VAL A 63 -5.32 1.45 -20.08
C VAL A 63 -4.77 2.62 -19.26
N ASP A 64 -3.90 3.44 -19.84
CA ASP A 64 -3.26 4.58 -19.18
C ASP A 64 -4.31 5.59 -18.69
N LEU A 65 -5.35 5.89 -19.50
CA LEU A 65 -6.46 6.75 -19.06
C LEU A 65 -7.16 6.20 -17.84
N ILE A 66 -7.41 4.90 -17.79
CA ILE A 66 -8.09 4.23 -16.67
C ILE A 66 -7.22 4.31 -15.42
N GLU A 67 -5.94 3.95 -15.54
CA GLU A 67 -4.99 3.90 -14.44
C GLU A 67 -4.79 5.29 -13.81
N TYR A 68 -4.53 6.30 -14.62
CA TYR A 68 -4.34 7.68 -14.13
C TYR A 68 -5.63 8.26 -13.54
N ALA A 69 -6.81 7.91 -14.08
CA ALA A 69 -8.08 8.33 -13.50
C ALA A 69 -8.32 7.68 -12.13
N LEU A 70 -7.97 6.39 -11.97
CA LEU A 70 -8.04 5.69 -10.69
C LEU A 70 -7.11 6.33 -9.66
N ASN A 71 -5.84 6.54 -10.01
CA ASN A 71 -4.84 7.15 -9.13
C ASN A 71 -5.24 8.57 -8.69
N ARG A 72 -5.73 9.38 -9.63
CA ARG A 72 -6.19 10.75 -9.34
C ARG A 72 -7.44 10.79 -8.46
N ASN A 73 -8.41 9.91 -8.72
CA ASN A 73 -9.59 9.80 -7.87
C ASN A 73 -9.23 9.31 -6.47
N LEU A 74 -8.33 8.35 -6.35
CA LEU A 74 -7.82 7.84 -5.09
C LEU A 74 -7.17 8.97 -4.26
N ALA A 75 -6.26 9.75 -4.86
CA ALA A 75 -5.64 10.89 -4.21
C ALA A 75 -6.67 11.93 -3.72
N LYS A 76 -7.64 12.30 -4.56
CA LYS A 76 -8.75 13.21 -4.20
C LYS A 76 -9.58 12.68 -3.02
N GLN A 77 -9.88 11.39 -3.00
CA GLN A 77 -10.64 10.75 -1.92
C GLN A 77 -9.88 10.79 -0.59
N PHE A 78 -8.57 10.59 -0.61
CA PHE A 78 -7.75 10.55 0.60
C PHE A 78 -7.40 11.95 1.13
N ASP A 79 -7.19 12.92 0.24
CA ASP A 79 -7.09 14.33 0.63
C ASP A 79 -8.37 14.82 1.35
N ASP A 80 -9.54 14.37 0.92
CA ASP A 80 -10.78 14.63 1.62
C ASP A 80 -10.81 14.02 3.04
N LEU A 81 -10.23 12.83 3.26
CA LEU A 81 -10.15 12.25 4.61
C LEU A 81 -9.32 13.13 5.54
N LEU A 82 -8.17 13.63 5.06
CA LEU A 82 -7.32 14.54 5.81
C LEU A 82 -8.05 15.86 6.12
N ARG A 83 -8.78 16.42 5.16
CA ARG A 83 -9.55 17.64 5.36
C ARG A 83 -10.72 17.48 6.33
N TRP A 84 -11.25 16.28 6.49
CA TRP A 84 -12.36 16.01 7.42
C TRP A 84 -11.92 15.66 8.81
N ALA A 85 -10.70 15.14 8.98
CA ALA A 85 -10.21 14.66 10.25
C ALA A 85 -9.58 15.77 11.09
N ASP A 86 -9.76 15.69 12.39
CA ASP A 86 -9.18 16.60 13.37
C ASP A 86 -8.37 15.85 14.44
N GLY A 87 -7.34 16.53 14.98
CA GLY A 87 -6.55 16.07 16.13
C GLY A 87 -5.87 14.72 15.89
N ARG A 88 -5.86 13.84 16.89
CA ARG A 88 -5.20 12.53 16.80
C ARG A 88 -5.68 11.68 15.60
N LEU A 89 -6.95 11.82 15.22
CA LEU A 89 -7.46 11.07 14.07
C LEU A 89 -6.80 11.52 12.77
N TYR A 90 -6.60 12.83 12.58
CA TYR A 90 -5.84 13.37 11.46
C TYR A 90 -4.42 12.78 11.43
N ASP A 91 -3.71 12.81 12.57
CA ASP A 91 -2.33 12.31 12.65
C ASP A 91 -2.23 10.82 12.28
N LEU A 92 -3.19 10.00 12.75
CA LEU A 92 -3.24 8.57 12.43
C LEU A 92 -3.53 8.31 10.94
N ILE A 93 -4.46 9.07 10.34
CA ILE A 93 -4.76 8.96 8.91
C ILE A 93 -3.56 9.40 8.07
N ALA A 94 -2.96 10.54 8.39
CA ALA A 94 -1.80 11.08 7.68
C ALA A 94 -0.64 10.07 7.68
N ARG A 95 -0.31 9.52 8.86
CA ARG A 95 0.73 8.47 8.99
C ARG A 95 0.42 7.24 8.14
N TYR A 96 -0.81 6.78 8.10
CA TYR A 96 -1.19 5.64 7.28
C TYR A 96 -1.07 5.95 5.78
N LEU A 97 -1.42 7.17 5.36
CA LEU A 97 -1.33 7.63 3.97
C LEU A 97 0.12 7.85 3.49
N ARG A 98 1.13 7.89 4.36
CA ARG A 98 2.55 7.87 3.97
C ARG A 98 2.95 6.64 3.13
N LYS A 99 2.11 5.59 3.11
CA LYS A 99 2.29 4.48 2.17
C LYS A 99 2.37 4.93 0.71
N PHE A 100 1.70 6.06 0.38
CA PHE A 100 1.75 6.65 -0.96
C PHE A 100 3.02 7.47 -1.18
N ASP A 101 3.60 8.06 -0.14
CA ASP A 101 4.95 8.63 -0.23
C ASP A 101 5.98 7.53 -0.50
N ALA A 102 5.89 6.41 0.24
CA ALA A 102 6.73 5.22 -0.01
C ALA A 102 6.53 4.66 -1.43
N TRP A 103 5.30 4.62 -1.93
CA TRP A 103 4.99 4.25 -3.32
C TRP A 103 5.66 5.21 -4.30
N ASN A 104 5.50 6.52 -4.10
CA ASN A 104 6.04 7.56 -4.98
C ASN A 104 7.57 7.55 -5.01
N VAL A 105 8.23 7.39 -3.87
CA VAL A 105 9.69 7.25 -3.81
C VAL A 105 10.16 6.09 -4.67
N LYS A 106 9.55 4.92 -4.53
CA LYS A 106 9.88 3.74 -5.34
C LYS A 106 9.58 3.95 -6.83
N THR A 107 8.49 4.64 -7.16
CA THR A 107 8.12 4.96 -8.54
C THR A 107 9.15 5.89 -9.19
N VAL A 108 9.61 6.91 -8.49
CA VAL A 108 10.67 7.82 -8.98
C VAL A 108 11.98 7.05 -9.17
N ILE A 109 12.42 6.26 -8.18
CA ILE A 109 13.64 5.45 -8.26
C ILE A 109 13.60 4.50 -9.46
N ARG A 110 12.49 3.77 -9.66
CA ARG A 110 12.27 2.87 -10.79
C ARG A 110 12.26 3.60 -12.13
N GLY A 111 11.62 4.76 -12.18
CA GLY A 111 11.55 5.60 -13.38
C GLY A 111 12.93 6.07 -13.82
N ILE A 112 13.72 6.61 -12.90
CA ILE A 112 15.12 7.02 -13.17
C ILE A 112 15.95 5.81 -13.61
N TYR A 113 15.84 4.69 -12.91
CA TYR A 113 16.58 3.45 -13.22
C TYR A 113 16.26 2.93 -14.64
N SER A 114 15.00 2.98 -15.04
CA SER A 114 14.56 2.54 -16.37
C SER A 114 14.80 3.58 -17.48
N GLY A 115 15.18 4.81 -17.12
CA GLY A 115 15.36 5.91 -18.06
C GLY A 115 14.05 6.48 -18.57
N ALA A 116 12.97 6.36 -17.81
CA ALA A 116 11.68 6.99 -18.12
C ALA A 116 11.80 8.52 -18.09
N ASP A 117 11.01 9.20 -18.90
CA ASP A 117 10.96 10.66 -18.85
C ASP A 117 10.15 11.16 -17.64
N ARG A 118 10.36 12.43 -17.28
CA ARG A 118 9.74 13.07 -16.10
C ARG A 118 8.21 13.02 -16.17
N GLU A 119 7.63 13.17 -17.35
CA GLU A 119 6.16 13.21 -17.50
C GLU A 119 5.56 11.82 -17.27
N ALA A 120 6.18 10.78 -17.78
CA ALA A 120 5.77 9.39 -17.53
C ALA A 120 5.86 9.04 -16.03
N ILE A 121 6.95 9.41 -15.35
CA ILE A 121 7.08 9.19 -13.90
C ILE A 121 5.99 9.96 -13.14
N ALA A 122 5.73 11.22 -13.51
CA ALA A 122 4.76 12.08 -12.84
C ALA A 122 3.32 11.57 -12.97
N ASP A 123 2.98 10.94 -14.08
CA ASP A 123 1.65 10.37 -14.34
C ASP A 123 1.39 9.10 -13.49
N ASP A 124 2.44 8.37 -13.11
CA ASP A 124 2.38 7.17 -12.26
C ASP A 124 2.31 7.49 -10.75
N LEU A 125 2.51 8.75 -10.35
CA LEU A 125 2.50 9.12 -8.94
C LEU A 125 1.09 9.17 -8.36
N ILE A 126 0.95 8.72 -7.10
CA ILE A 126 -0.26 8.83 -6.30
C ILE A 126 -0.06 9.94 -5.26
N ARG A 127 -0.62 11.13 -5.51
CA ARG A 127 -0.44 12.32 -4.66
C ARG A 127 -1.40 12.29 -3.46
N ALA A 128 -1.25 11.30 -2.60
CA ALA A 128 -2.14 11.05 -1.47
C ALA A 128 -1.40 10.96 -0.12
N GLY A 129 -0.07 11.06 -0.11
CA GLY A 129 0.77 11.06 1.08
C GLY A 129 0.91 12.43 1.73
N GLU A 130 1.95 12.60 2.53
CA GLU A 130 2.28 13.85 3.23
C GLU A 130 3.32 14.71 2.48
N PHE A 131 3.97 14.19 1.43
CA PHE A 131 4.89 14.99 0.63
C PHE A 131 4.16 16.15 -0.04
N ASP A 132 4.69 17.34 0.14
CA ASP A 132 4.18 18.51 -0.54
C ASP A 132 4.58 18.53 -2.03
N GLU A 133 3.90 19.37 -2.80
CA GLU A 133 4.15 19.50 -4.25
C GLU A 133 5.59 19.94 -4.55
N GLU A 134 6.22 20.72 -3.66
CA GLU A 134 7.59 21.19 -3.85
C GLU A 134 8.59 20.01 -3.77
N LEU A 135 8.46 19.15 -2.77
CA LEU A 135 9.30 17.96 -2.64
C LEU A 135 9.06 16.97 -3.78
N VAL A 136 7.78 16.74 -4.14
CA VAL A 136 7.44 15.85 -5.27
C VAL A 136 8.05 16.36 -6.57
N ASP A 137 7.97 17.64 -6.87
CA ASP A 137 8.59 18.23 -8.06
C ASP A 137 10.12 18.13 -8.01
N GLN A 138 10.74 18.34 -6.84
CA GLN A 138 12.17 18.12 -6.68
C GLN A 138 12.54 16.66 -6.98
N LEU A 139 11.81 15.68 -6.47
CA LEU A 139 12.07 14.27 -6.74
C LEU A 139 11.97 13.94 -8.24
N LEU A 140 10.94 14.46 -8.92
CA LEU A 140 10.76 14.30 -10.37
C LEU A 140 11.88 14.95 -11.20
N ASP A 141 12.49 16.00 -10.68
CA ASP A 141 13.62 16.72 -11.33
C ASP A 141 14.99 16.15 -10.92
N ALA A 142 15.04 15.03 -10.18
CA ALA A 142 16.29 14.40 -9.79
C ALA A 142 16.94 13.71 -11.01
N PRO A 143 18.20 14.02 -11.33
CA PRO A 143 18.88 13.43 -12.49
C PRO A 143 19.43 12.02 -12.23
N SER A 144 19.48 11.60 -10.96
CA SER A 144 20.02 10.30 -10.54
C SER A 144 19.33 9.79 -9.28
N ILE A 145 19.52 8.50 -8.97
CA ILE A 145 19.03 7.90 -7.72
C ILE A 145 19.76 8.53 -6.50
N GLU A 146 21.04 8.86 -6.63
CA GLU A 146 21.80 9.58 -5.60
C GLU A 146 21.11 10.90 -5.23
N ASP A 147 20.71 11.70 -6.25
CA ASP A 147 20.00 12.96 -6.02
C ASP A 147 18.62 12.75 -5.35
N VAL A 148 17.93 11.62 -5.61
CA VAL A 148 16.67 11.26 -4.92
C VAL A 148 16.95 11.01 -3.44
N VAL A 149 17.98 10.23 -3.11
CA VAL A 149 18.38 9.94 -1.73
C VAL A 149 18.74 11.23 -0.98
N ASP A 150 19.56 12.09 -1.60
CA ASP A 150 19.93 13.39 -1.04
C ASP A 150 18.72 14.28 -0.72
N ARG A 151 17.76 14.35 -1.64
CA ARG A 151 16.53 15.17 -1.47
C ARG A 151 15.61 14.63 -0.38
N LEU A 152 15.66 13.33 -0.12
CA LEU A 152 14.89 12.67 0.92
C LEU A 152 15.56 12.69 2.30
N SER A 153 16.80 13.20 2.42
CA SER A 153 17.60 13.19 3.68
C SER A 153 16.89 13.83 4.88
N GLY A 154 15.99 14.80 4.65
CA GLY A 154 15.17 15.44 5.67
C GLY A 154 13.84 14.76 5.98
N THR A 155 13.53 13.64 5.34
CA THR A 155 12.30 12.86 5.53
C THR A 155 12.54 11.63 6.39
N ILE A 156 11.46 10.88 6.73
CA ILE A 156 11.60 9.61 7.44
C ILE A 156 12.41 8.58 6.66
N PHE A 157 12.41 8.66 5.32
CA PHE A 157 13.10 7.69 4.45
C PHE A 157 14.60 7.93 4.30
N GLY A 158 15.09 9.15 4.63
CA GLY A 158 16.46 9.55 4.36
C GLY A 158 17.51 8.62 4.95
N PRO A 159 17.51 8.37 6.26
CA PRO A 159 18.57 7.56 6.90
C PRO A 159 18.70 6.14 6.32
N ASP A 160 17.59 5.43 6.16
CA ASP A 160 17.60 4.05 5.67
C ASP A 160 17.90 3.97 4.16
N LEU A 161 17.52 5.00 3.39
CA LEU A 161 17.87 5.09 1.97
C LEU A 161 19.36 5.40 1.77
N GLU A 162 19.97 6.25 2.62
CA GLU A 162 21.40 6.53 2.58
C GLU A 162 22.21 5.26 2.84
N ASP A 163 21.82 4.46 3.83
CA ASP A 163 22.45 3.18 4.13
C ASP A 163 22.29 2.18 2.98
N ALA A 164 21.08 2.05 2.42
CA ALA A 164 20.77 1.12 1.33
C ALA A 164 21.37 1.56 -0.02
N TYR A 165 21.73 2.84 -0.17
CA TYR A 165 22.33 3.34 -1.40
C TYR A 165 23.72 2.74 -1.63
N GLY A 166 24.49 2.47 -0.58
CA GLY A 166 25.77 1.78 -0.67
C GLY A 166 25.66 0.39 -1.32
N ASP A 167 24.65 -0.39 -0.93
CA ASP A 167 24.38 -1.72 -1.50
C ASP A 167 23.93 -1.62 -2.97
N TYR A 168 23.15 -0.59 -3.29
CA TYR A 168 22.79 -0.29 -4.68
C TYR A 168 23.99 0.07 -5.55
N GLU A 169 24.91 0.90 -5.07
CA GLU A 169 26.15 1.25 -5.81
C GLU A 169 27.00 0.02 -6.11
N GLU A 170 27.08 -0.94 -5.18
CA GLU A 170 27.87 -2.15 -5.35
C GLU A 170 27.23 -3.15 -6.32
N THR A 171 25.90 -3.27 -6.29
CA THR A 171 25.18 -4.34 -6.99
C THR A 171 24.45 -3.89 -8.25
N GLY A 172 24.05 -2.61 -8.33
CA GLY A 172 23.20 -2.07 -9.37
C GLY A 172 21.74 -2.55 -9.31
N VAL A 173 21.32 -3.14 -8.18
CA VAL A 173 19.97 -3.72 -7.99
C VAL A 173 19.14 -2.80 -7.10
N LEU A 174 17.90 -2.51 -7.49
CA LEU A 174 17.01 -1.59 -6.73
C LEU A 174 16.46 -2.17 -5.43
N VAL A 175 16.51 -3.49 -5.27
CA VAL A 175 15.88 -4.19 -4.15
C VAL A 175 16.25 -3.63 -2.76
N PRO A 176 17.52 -3.35 -2.42
CA PRO A 176 17.88 -2.76 -1.13
C PRO A 176 17.15 -1.44 -0.87
N LEU A 177 17.09 -0.54 -1.88
CA LEU A 177 16.42 0.74 -1.77
C LEU A 177 14.90 0.59 -1.57
N GLU A 178 14.26 -0.29 -2.35
CA GLU A 178 12.82 -0.53 -2.24
C GLU A 178 12.44 -1.13 -0.88
N ASN A 179 13.26 -2.05 -0.37
CA ASN A 179 13.06 -2.64 0.95
C ASN A 179 13.28 -1.64 2.08
N ALA A 180 14.29 -0.77 1.98
CA ALA A 180 14.52 0.30 2.94
C ALA A 180 13.28 1.19 3.05
N VAL A 181 12.72 1.62 1.91
CA VAL A 181 11.50 2.45 1.88
C VAL A 181 10.31 1.74 2.55
N ASP A 182 10.07 0.47 2.20
CA ASP A 182 8.93 -0.28 2.77
C ASP A 182 9.12 -0.51 4.27
N ARG A 183 10.31 -0.89 4.72
CA ARG A 183 10.63 -1.10 6.14
C ARG A 183 10.48 0.18 6.94
N THR A 184 11.08 1.28 6.50
CA THR A 184 10.97 2.60 7.14
C THR A 184 9.52 3.02 7.33
N TYR A 185 8.68 2.85 6.29
CA TYR A 185 7.27 3.18 6.40
C TYR A 185 6.57 2.43 7.53
N TYR A 186 6.71 1.11 7.61
CA TYR A 186 6.02 0.31 8.65
C TYR A 186 6.60 0.52 10.04
N GLU A 187 7.91 0.68 10.18
CA GLU A 187 8.55 0.98 11.46
C GLU A 187 8.02 2.30 12.05
N HIS A 188 8.00 3.36 11.24
CA HIS A 188 7.46 4.66 11.67
C HIS A 188 5.95 4.65 11.91
N LEU A 189 5.22 3.79 11.21
CA LEU A 189 3.79 3.64 11.41
C LEU A 189 3.47 3.05 12.80
N LEU A 190 4.33 2.17 13.31
CA LEU A 190 4.18 1.47 14.59
C LEU A 190 4.87 2.17 15.76
N GLU A 191 5.99 2.88 15.54
CA GLU A 191 6.88 3.42 16.57
C GLU A 191 6.16 4.29 17.58
N ASP A 192 5.34 5.22 17.13
CA ASP A 192 4.61 6.18 17.98
C ASP A 192 3.13 5.78 18.23
N LEU A 193 2.74 4.56 17.87
CA LEU A 193 1.37 4.13 18.04
C LEU A 193 1.08 3.82 19.51
N VAL A 194 0.47 4.76 20.21
CA VAL A 194 -0.06 4.51 21.56
C VAL A 194 -1.27 3.60 21.44
N VAL A 195 -1.15 2.38 21.97
CA VAL A 195 -2.22 1.39 21.96
C VAL A 195 -3.15 1.64 23.16
N ASP A 196 -4.39 1.97 22.86
CA ASP A 196 -5.48 2.15 23.79
C ASP A 196 -6.78 1.51 23.24
N GLU A 197 -7.91 1.68 23.92
CA GLU A 197 -9.18 1.12 23.48
C GLU A 197 -9.56 1.54 22.03
N ALA A 198 -9.19 2.75 21.60
CA ALA A 198 -9.52 3.28 20.28
C ALA A 198 -8.57 2.82 19.17
N THR A 199 -7.36 2.35 19.51
CA THR A 199 -6.32 1.99 18.54
C THR A 199 -5.91 0.52 18.60
N GLN A 200 -6.46 -0.27 19.51
CA GLN A 200 -6.14 -1.71 19.60
C GLN A 200 -6.46 -2.44 18.30
N GLN A 201 -7.67 -2.27 17.76
CA GLN A 201 -8.05 -2.90 16.49
C GLN A 201 -7.25 -2.37 15.29
N TYR A 202 -6.82 -1.11 15.37
CA TYR A 202 -5.93 -0.54 14.38
C TYR A 202 -4.53 -1.17 14.45
N ARG A 203 -4.03 -1.45 15.65
CA ARG A 203 -2.78 -2.22 15.82
C ARG A 203 -2.89 -3.61 15.20
N GLU A 204 -3.98 -4.34 15.47
CA GLU A 204 -4.26 -5.66 14.91
C GLU A 204 -4.38 -5.61 13.36
N PHE A 205 -4.98 -4.53 12.84
CA PHE A 205 -5.04 -4.26 11.40
C PHE A 205 -3.63 -4.12 10.80
N LEU A 206 -2.75 -3.32 11.40
CA LEU A 206 -1.39 -3.11 10.91
C LEU A 206 -0.54 -4.39 11.00
N GLU A 207 -0.69 -5.15 12.06
CA GLU A 207 -0.03 -6.46 12.22
C GLU A 207 -0.43 -7.42 11.09
N ALA A 208 -1.72 -7.47 10.72
CA ALA A 208 -2.19 -8.29 9.61
C ALA A 208 -1.64 -7.82 8.25
N GLU A 209 -1.59 -6.51 8.02
CA GLU A 209 -1.03 -5.94 6.79
C GLU A 209 0.46 -6.31 6.64
N ILE A 210 1.23 -6.22 7.73
CA ILE A 210 2.65 -6.62 7.78
C ILE A 210 2.79 -8.13 7.59
N ASP A 211 2.00 -8.95 8.28
CA ASP A 211 2.02 -10.41 8.15
C ASP A 211 1.80 -10.86 6.71
N PHE A 212 0.79 -10.27 6.03
CA PHE A 212 0.51 -10.61 4.64
C PHE A 212 1.57 -10.12 3.67
N ARG A 213 2.19 -8.98 3.94
CA ARG A 213 3.33 -8.50 3.15
C ARG A 213 4.54 -9.40 3.32
N ASN A 214 4.88 -9.80 4.54
CA ASN A 214 5.95 -10.74 4.83
C ASN A 214 5.69 -12.11 4.17
N ALA A 215 4.47 -12.63 4.24
CA ALA A 215 4.09 -13.87 3.57
C ALA A 215 4.26 -13.79 2.05
N ARG A 216 3.82 -12.69 1.42
CA ARG A 216 3.99 -12.43 -0.01
C ARG A 216 5.46 -12.39 -0.41
N ASN A 217 6.26 -11.64 0.34
CA ASN A 217 7.69 -11.51 0.08
C ASN A 217 8.40 -12.86 0.20
N ALA A 218 8.12 -13.62 1.26
CA ALA A 218 8.72 -14.94 1.47
C ALA A 218 8.35 -15.94 0.36
N LEU A 219 7.10 -15.94 -0.11
CA LEU A 219 6.67 -16.81 -1.22
C LEU A 219 7.33 -16.42 -2.55
N ARG A 220 7.48 -15.14 -2.82
CA ARG A 220 8.21 -14.66 -4.00
C ARG A 220 9.67 -15.10 -3.97
N LEU A 221 10.32 -14.98 -2.81
CA LEU A 221 11.71 -15.43 -2.62
C LEU A 221 11.82 -16.94 -2.78
N ALA A 222 10.96 -17.73 -2.13
CA ALA A 222 10.93 -19.19 -2.24
C ALA A 222 10.76 -19.67 -3.70
N GLN A 223 10.01 -18.92 -4.52
CA GLN A 223 9.79 -19.25 -5.93
C GLN A 223 10.92 -18.78 -6.85
N SER A 224 11.57 -17.65 -6.53
CA SER A 224 12.59 -17.05 -7.40
C SER A 224 13.85 -17.91 -7.50
N GLY A 225 14.15 -18.70 -6.47
CA GLY A 225 15.42 -19.45 -6.34
C GLY A 225 16.64 -18.53 -6.28
N ALA A 226 16.45 -17.22 -6.06
CA ALA A 226 17.53 -16.26 -5.97
C ALA A 226 18.29 -16.44 -4.65
N ASP A 227 19.61 -16.30 -4.69
CA ASP A 227 20.47 -16.30 -3.51
C ASP A 227 20.45 -14.90 -2.85
N ILE A 228 19.30 -14.60 -2.24
CA ILE A 228 19.05 -13.32 -1.55
C ILE A 228 18.76 -13.65 -0.09
N ASP A 229 19.30 -12.84 0.82
CA ASP A 229 18.99 -12.98 2.25
C ASP A 229 17.53 -12.58 2.53
N PRO A 230 16.66 -13.52 2.92
CA PRO A 230 15.26 -13.19 3.20
C PRO A 230 15.08 -12.20 4.34
N ALA A 231 16.08 -12.03 5.21
CA ALA A 231 16.05 -11.06 6.30
C ALA A 231 15.96 -9.61 5.80
N GLU A 232 16.50 -9.32 4.61
CA GLU A 232 16.41 -7.99 3.99
C GLU A 232 14.97 -7.60 3.63
N TYR A 233 14.11 -8.58 3.39
CA TYR A 233 12.70 -8.39 3.04
C TYR A 233 11.74 -8.42 4.23
N TYR A 234 12.27 -8.72 5.42
CA TYR A 234 11.45 -8.81 6.60
C TYR A 234 11.07 -7.42 7.12
N ILE A 235 9.78 -7.25 7.38
CA ILE A 235 9.22 -6.07 8.02
C ILE A 235 8.82 -6.46 9.45
N ASP A 236 9.37 -5.77 10.44
CA ASP A 236 9.08 -6.02 11.85
C ASP A 236 7.68 -5.50 12.23
N GLY A 237 7.09 -6.08 13.24
CA GLY A 237 5.79 -5.66 13.79
C GLY A 237 4.59 -6.53 13.44
N GLY A 238 4.75 -7.55 12.59
CA GLY A 238 3.76 -8.61 12.40
C GLY A 238 3.72 -9.61 13.56
N SER A 239 2.79 -10.54 13.51
CA SER A 239 2.61 -11.60 14.53
C SER A 239 2.80 -13.02 14.02
N LEU A 240 2.87 -13.20 12.70
CA LEU A 240 2.92 -14.51 12.05
C LEU A 240 4.34 -15.09 11.99
N PHE A 241 5.34 -14.24 11.73
CA PHE A 241 6.73 -14.64 11.56
C PHE A 241 7.66 -13.79 12.44
N SER A 242 8.73 -14.39 12.93
CA SER A 242 9.96 -13.67 13.28
C SER A 242 10.88 -13.59 12.06
N SER A 243 11.85 -12.67 12.08
CA SER A 243 12.84 -12.54 11.00
C SER A 243 13.58 -13.87 10.72
N SER A 244 14.04 -14.57 11.78
CA SER A 244 14.73 -15.84 11.66
C SER A 244 13.85 -17.00 11.13
N GLU A 245 12.56 -17.02 11.50
CA GLU A 245 11.60 -17.97 10.93
C GLU A 245 11.37 -17.71 9.46
N LEU A 246 11.15 -16.44 9.07
CA LEU A 246 10.93 -16.09 7.67
C LEU A 246 12.12 -16.47 6.79
N ALA A 247 13.35 -16.19 7.25
CA ALA A 247 14.57 -16.55 6.56
C ALA A 247 14.68 -18.07 6.30
N THR A 248 14.22 -18.88 7.24
CA THR A 248 14.19 -20.35 7.10
C THR A 248 13.07 -20.80 6.17
N LEU A 249 11.85 -20.28 6.38
CA LEU A 249 10.66 -20.66 5.64
C LEU A 249 10.70 -20.20 4.18
N ALA A 250 11.35 -19.07 3.87
CA ALA A 250 11.53 -18.60 2.50
C ALA A 250 12.40 -19.55 1.63
N GLN A 251 13.09 -20.50 2.24
CA GLN A 251 13.84 -21.56 1.53
C GLN A 251 12.99 -22.81 1.28
N ASN A 252 11.83 -22.93 1.93
CA ASN A 252 10.95 -24.09 1.83
C ASN A 252 9.48 -23.65 1.71
N ARG A 253 9.00 -23.62 0.47
CA ARG A 253 7.63 -23.21 0.15
C ARG A 253 6.57 -24.00 0.91
N ASP A 254 6.72 -25.31 1.03
CA ASP A 254 5.70 -26.17 1.63
C ASP A 254 5.59 -25.88 3.15
N GLU A 255 6.73 -25.67 3.83
CA GLU A 255 6.74 -25.31 5.25
C GLU A 255 6.16 -23.90 5.47
N LEU A 256 6.41 -22.97 4.55
CA LEU A 256 5.84 -21.62 4.61
C LEU A 256 4.31 -21.65 4.45
N VAL A 257 3.81 -22.42 3.48
CA VAL A 257 2.36 -22.62 3.26
C VAL A 257 1.71 -23.22 4.51
N GLU A 258 2.33 -24.24 5.12
CA GLU A 258 1.81 -24.88 6.33
C GLU A 258 1.79 -23.90 7.52
N LYS A 259 2.84 -23.11 7.70
CA LYS A 259 2.88 -22.05 8.74
C LYS A 259 1.74 -21.04 8.58
N ILE A 260 1.44 -20.61 7.35
CA ILE A 260 0.31 -19.72 7.07
C ILE A 260 -1.02 -20.43 7.37
N ARG A 261 -1.16 -21.70 6.98
CA ARG A 261 -2.36 -22.53 7.20
C ARG A 261 -2.67 -22.72 8.70
N GLU A 262 -1.65 -22.91 9.52
CA GLU A 262 -1.79 -23.05 10.98
C GLU A 262 -2.01 -21.73 11.73
N SER A 263 -1.92 -20.59 11.04
CA SER A 263 -2.08 -19.26 11.65
C SER A 263 -3.55 -18.86 11.85
N LYS A 264 -3.74 -17.73 12.51
CA LYS A 264 -5.07 -17.11 12.67
C LYS A 264 -5.76 -16.74 11.33
N TYR A 265 -5.02 -16.75 10.24
CA TYR A 265 -5.51 -16.44 8.89
C TYR A 265 -5.78 -17.71 8.04
N GLY A 266 -5.47 -18.89 8.56
CA GLY A 266 -5.51 -20.14 7.79
C GLY A 266 -6.88 -20.50 7.25
N ASP A 267 -7.94 -20.26 8.03
CA ASP A 267 -9.31 -20.52 7.60
C ASP A 267 -9.71 -19.62 6.42
N ASP A 268 -9.38 -18.32 6.49
CA ASP A 268 -9.69 -17.33 5.45
C ASP A 268 -8.89 -17.55 4.15
N LEU A 269 -7.68 -18.11 4.28
CA LEU A 269 -6.76 -18.37 3.17
C LEU A 269 -6.81 -19.82 2.64
N SER A 270 -7.58 -20.71 3.26
CA SER A 270 -7.50 -22.17 2.97
C SER A 270 -7.66 -22.51 1.49
N ALA A 271 -8.67 -21.94 0.82
CA ALA A 271 -8.92 -22.18 -0.61
C ALA A 271 -7.77 -21.67 -1.51
N ALA A 272 -7.17 -20.54 -1.15
CA ALA A 272 -6.05 -19.96 -1.88
C ALA A 272 -4.75 -20.74 -1.68
N LEU A 273 -4.53 -21.26 -0.48
CA LEU A 273 -3.39 -22.13 -0.20
C LEU A 273 -3.49 -23.44 -0.96
N ASP A 274 -4.69 -24.04 -1.05
CA ASP A 274 -4.93 -25.27 -1.84
C ASP A 274 -4.69 -25.03 -3.33
N GLU A 275 -5.09 -23.87 -3.85
CA GLU A 275 -4.82 -23.48 -5.24
C GLU A 275 -3.33 -23.23 -5.48
N LEU A 276 -2.64 -22.57 -4.56
CA LEU A 276 -1.19 -22.35 -4.63
C LEU A 276 -0.40 -23.67 -4.69
N GLU A 277 -0.78 -24.67 -3.89
CA GLU A 277 -0.15 -25.99 -3.90
C GLU A 277 -0.35 -26.70 -5.25
N SER A 278 -1.50 -26.49 -5.92
CA SER A 278 -1.85 -27.20 -7.15
C SER A 278 -1.36 -26.53 -8.44
N ALA A 279 -1.25 -25.19 -8.47
CA ALA A 279 -1.12 -24.42 -9.71
C ALA A 279 0.26 -23.79 -9.95
N GLU A 280 1.19 -23.85 -9.01
CA GLU A 280 2.52 -23.21 -9.08
C GLU A 280 2.50 -21.70 -9.35
N SER A 281 1.32 -21.06 -9.37
CA SER A 281 1.14 -19.63 -9.67
C SER A 281 0.92 -18.82 -8.41
N LEU A 282 1.72 -17.77 -8.22
CA LEU A 282 1.54 -16.81 -7.11
C LEU A 282 0.42 -15.81 -7.33
N ILE A 283 0.02 -15.54 -8.58
CA ILE A 283 -0.93 -14.46 -8.89
C ILE A 283 -2.26 -14.64 -8.17
N ASN A 284 -2.83 -15.84 -8.22
CA ASN A 284 -4.10 -16.12 -7.56
C ASN A 284 -3.96 -16.08 -6.04
N PHE A 285 -2.81 -16.53 -5.52
CA PHE A 285 -2.55 -16.49 -4.09
C PHE A 285 -2.36 -15.05 -3.58
N GLU A 286 -1.61 -14.21 -4.30
CA GLU A 286 -1.44 -12.80 -3.95
C GLU A 286 -2.79 -12.06 -3.94
N ARG A 287 -3.63 -12.32 -4.94
CA ARG A 287 -5.00 -11.80 -4.97
C ARG A 287 -5.84 -12.29 -3.78
N ALA A 288 -5.69 -13.54 -3.39
CA ALA A 288 -6.41 -14.10 -2.25
C ALA A 288 -5.91 -13.50 -0.92
N LEU A 289 -4.61 -13.22 -0.79
CA LEU A 289 -4.07 -12.46 0.34
C LEU A 289 -4.73 -11.08 0.45
N ASP A 290 -4.88 -10.37 -0.68
CA ASP A 290 -5.51 -9.05 -0.69
C ASP A 290 -6.99 -9.13 -0.28
N VAL A 291 -7.73 -10.10 -0.80
CA VAL A 291 -9.14 -10.34 -0.42
C VAL A 291 -9.26 -10.69 1.07
N ALA A 292 -8.44 -11.62 1.57
CA ALA A 292 -8.47 -12.04 2.97
C ALA A 292 -8.09 -10.87 3.91
N LEU A 293 -7.11 -10.04 3.52
CA LEU A 293 -6.76 -8.84 4.28
C LEU A 293 -7.94 -7.86 4.35
N LEU A 294 -8.65 -7.64 3.24
CA LEU A 294 -9.82 -6.79 3.19
C LEU A 294 -10.96 -7.30 4.08
N GLU A 295 -11.24 -8.59 4.04
CA GLU A 295 -12.29 -9.22 4.86
C GLU A 295 -11.94 -9.15 6.35
N TYR A 296 -10.71 -9.56 6.71
CA TYR A 296 -10.22 -9.53 8.09
C TYR A 296 -10.25 -8.11 8.66
N THR A 297 -9.67 -7.15 7.97
CA THR A 297 -9.61 -5.75 8.41
C THR A 297 -10.98 -5.08 8.42
N GLY A 298 -11.86 -5.46 7.49
CA GLY A 298 -13.26 -5.05 7.49
C GLY A 298 -14.00 -5.50 8.75
N SER A 299 -13.75 -6.73 9.21
CA SER A 299 -14.34 -7.26 10.45
C SER A 299 -13.88 -6.49 11.70
N LEU A 300 -12.60 -6.14 11.78
CA LEU A 300 -12.05 -5.33 12.88
C LEU A 300 -12.74 -3.95 12.99
N GLY A 301 -13.06 -3.32 11.86
CA GLY A 301 -13.78 -2.04 11.81
C GLY A 301 -15.19 -2.07 12.40
N HIS A 302 -15.79 -3.25 12.54
CA HIS A 302 -17.09 -3.41 13.20
C HIS A 302 -16.99 -3.47 14.72
N VAL A 303 -15.86 -3.88 15.27
CA VAL A 303 -15.64 -4.00 16.72
C VAL A 303 -15.59 -2.62 17.37
N PHE A 304 -14.89 -1.66 16.75
CA PHE A 304 -14.78 -0.29 17.25
C PHE A 304 -15.05 0.73 16.13
N PRO A 305 -16.33 0.99 15.82
CA PRO A 305 -16.74 1.71 14.61
C PRO A 305 -16.45 3.22 14.63
N LEU A 306 -16.09 3.80 15.77
CA LEU A 306 -15.75 5.21 15.93
C LEU A 306 -14.24 5.40 16.20
N SER A 307 -13.41 4.79 15.35
CA SER A 307 -11.96 4.80 15.43
C SER A 307 -11.32 4.98 14.06
N ILE A 308 -10.00 4.95 14.00
CA ILE A 308 -9.22 4.92 12.75
C ILE A 308 -9.47 3.64 11.93
N THR A 309 -9.78 2.51 12.57
CA THR A 309 -9.85 1.18 11.91
C THR A 309 -10.82 1.14 10.72
N PRO A 310 -12.09 1.62 10.82
CA PRO A 310 -12.98 1.65 9.64
C PRO A 310 -12.46 2.55 8.51
N ILE A 311 -11.69 3.58 8.84
CA ILE A 311 -11.12 4.52 7.88
C ILE A 311 -9.94 3.87 7.16
N ALA A 312 -9.03 3.24 7.88
CA ALA A 312 -7.91 2.49 7.30
C ALA A 312 -8.41 1.32 6.44
N SER A 313 -9.43 0.59 6.89
CA SER A 313 -10.09 -0.46 6.10
C SER A 313 -10.75 0.09 4.82
N TYR A 314 -11.26 1.33 4.84
CA TYR A 314 -11.77 1.98 3.63
C TYR A 314 -10.64 2.37 2.68
N ILE A 315 -9.54 2.92 3.19
CA ILE A 315 -8.37 3.29 2.38
C ILE A 315 -7.87 2.04 1.64
N LEU A 316 -7.69 0.94 2.36
CA LEU A 316 -7.26 -0.34 1.79
C LEU A 316 -8.26 -0.90 0.75
N ALA A 317 -9.57 -0.76 1.00
CA ALA A 317 -10.60 -1.24 0.08
C ALA A 317 -10.74 -0.35 -1.18
N LYS A 318 -10.33 0.90 -1.12
CA LYS A 318 -10.37 1.84 -2.25
C LYS A 318 -9.11 1.71 -3.13
N GLU A 319 -7.99 1.32 -2.58
CA GLU A 319 -6.73 1.00 -3.25
C GLU A 319 -6.84 -0.25 -4.12
#